data_2ac93230d18c8f66b4e3edaf19a0929f
#
_entry.id   2ac93230d18c8f66b4e3edaf19a0929f
#
_cell.length_a   1.000
_cell.length_b   1.000
_cell.length_c   1.000
_cell.angle_alpha   90.00
_cell.angle_beta   90.00
_cell.angle_gamma   90.00
#
_symmetry.space_group_name_H-M   'P 1'
#
loop_
_entity.id
_entity.type
_entity.pdbx_description
1 polymer ?
#
loop_
_entity_poly.entity_id
_entity_poly.type
_entity_poly.pdbx_seq_one_letter_code
_entity_poly.pdbx_strand_id
1 'polypeptide(L)'
;MANSEKLLIIDVDGTLTDGGIYYDENGNELKKFCTTDAAGFFAAHQVGYKIMILTGRECFATQRRMSELHVDYFQQNIRNKEEYLVEF
;
A
#
# COMPACT_ATOMS: atom_id res chain seq x y z
N MET A 1 12.22 19.22 -15.32
CA MET A 1 12.19 19.14 -14.98
C MET A 1 12.22 18.50 -14.44
N ALA A 2 12.49 18.43 -14.64
CA ALA A 2 12.76 17.62 -13.91
C ALA A 2 12.01 17.22 -12.91
N ASN A 3 11.41 17.64 -12.68
CA ASN A 3 10.54 17.48 -11.83
C ASN A 3 9.58 16.56 -12.13
N SER A 4 9.75 15.68 -12.96
CA SER A 4 8.82 14.66 -13.20
C SER A 4 9.04 13.56 -12.23
N GLU A 5 8.61 13.71 -11.03
CA GLU A 5 8.53 12.61 -10.12
C GLU A 5 7.51 11.60 -10.66
N LYS A 6 7.93 10.38 -10.81
CA LYS A 6 7.02 9.30 -11.18
C LYS A 6 6.40 8.75 -9.90
N LEU A 7 5.08 8.70 -9.88
CA LEU A 7 4.32 8.25 -8.72
C LEU A 7 3.50 7.02 -9.09
N LEU A 8 3.70 5.95 -8.33
CA LEU A 8 2.94 4.72 -8.49
C LEU A 8 1.93 4.65 -7.35
N ILE A 9 0.64 4.62 -7.69
CA ILE A 9 -0.44 4.59 -6.72
C ILE A 9 -1.04 3.20 -6.72
N ILE A 10 -1.03 2.53 -5.56
CA ILE A 10 -1.42 1.13 -5.46
C ILE A 10 -2.45 0.94 -4.36
N ASP A 11 -3.50 0.17 -4.66
CA ASP A 11 -4.48 -0.28 -3.69
C ASP A 11 -3.92 -1.50 -2.94
N VAL A 12 -4.46 -1.78 -1.75
CA VAL A 12 -4.00 -2.90 -0.93
C VAL A 12 -4.83 -4.15 -1.17
N ASP A 13 -6.13 -4.09 -0.91
CA ASP A 13 -6.97 -5.30 -0.92
C ASP A 13 -7.17 -5.80 -2.34
N GLY A 14 -6.81 -7.05 -2.57
CA GLY A 14 -6.91 -7.68 -3.87
C GLY A 14 -5.77 -7.37 -4.83
N THR A 15 -4.91 -6.40 -4.50
CA THR A 15 -3.74 -6.05 -5.30
C THR A 15 -2.45 -6.51 -4.61
N LEU A 16 -2.23 -6.05 -3.38
CA LEU A 16 -1.08 -6.47 -2.58
C LEU A 16 -1.40 -7.67 -1.69
N THR A 17 -2.69 -7.95 -1.49
CA THR A 17 -3.17 -9.11 -0.75
C THR A 17 -3.95 -10.02 -1.69
N ASP A 18 -4.35 -11.19 -1.18
CA ASP A 18 -5.20 -12.12 -1.93
C ASP A 18 -6.68 -11.72 -1.88
N GLY A 19 -7.00 -10.58 -1.28
CA GLY A 19 -8.38 -10.11 -1.17
C GLY A 19 -9.19 -10.74 -0.04
N GLY A 20 -8.64 -11.75 0.63
CA GLY A 20 -9.32 -12.42 1.72
C GLY A 20 -9.19 -11.69 3.04
N ILE A 21 -10.13 -11.93 3.93
CA ILE A 21 -10.08 -11.43 5.29
C ILE A 21 -9.97 -12.64 6.21
N TYR A 22 -8.95 -12.64 7.06
CA TYR A 22 -8.71 -13.71 8.01
C TYR A 22 -8.78 -13.15 9.41
N TYR A 23 -9.39 -13.89 10.34
CA TYR A 23 -9.45 -13.46 11.74
C TYR A 23 -8.83 -14.53 12.61
N ASP A 24 -8.11 -14.13 13.66
CA ASP A 24 -7.68 -15.07 14.67
C ASP A 24 -8.77 -15.27 15.70
N GLU A 25 -8.56 -16.09 16.70
CA GLU A 25 -9.59 -16.38 17.71
C GLU A 25 -9.90 -15.19 18.61
N ASN A 26 -9.07 -14.15 18.60
CA ASN A 26 -9.28 -12.94 19.38
C ASN A 26 -9.91 -11.82 18.54
N GLY A 27 -10.25 -12.12 17.27
CA GLY A 27 -10.89 -11.14 16.40
C GLY A 27 -9.92 -10.22 15.69
N ASN A 28 -8.61 -10.45 15.76
CA ASN A 28 -7.64 -9.66 15.03
C ASN A 28 -7.68 -9.99 13.55
N GLU A 29 -7.67 -8.97 12.71
CA GLU A 29 -7.70 -9.14 11.27
C GLU A 29 -6.31 -9.45 10.74
N LEU A 30 -6.21 -10.48 9.91
CA LEU A 30 -4.97 -10.91 9.30
C LEU A 30 -5.12 -10.84 7.79
N LYS A 31 -4.02 -10.52 7.10
CA LYS A 31 -4.01 -10.45 5.64
C LYS A 31 -2.81 -11.21 5.10
N LYS A 32 -2.99 -11.77 3.91
CA LYS A 32 -1.91 -12.49 3.24
C LYS A 32 -1.30 -11.59 2.17
N PHE A 33 -0.04 -11.23 2.36
CA PHE A 33 0.73 -10.43 1.42
C PHE A 33 1.67 -11.33 0.64
N CYS A 34 2.05 -10.88 -0.56
CA CYS A 34 2.98 -11.61 -1.41
C CYS A 34 4.41 -11.16 -1.09
N THR A 35 5.30 -12.12 -0.86
CA THR A 35 6.69 -11.80 -0.51
C THR A 35 7.46 -11.19 -1.68
N THR A 36 7.04 -11.41 -2.91
CA THR A 36 7.72 -10.88 -4.08
C THR A 36 7.48 -9.38 -4.31
N ASP A 37 6.51 -8.79 -3.61
CA ASP A 37 6.23 -7.36 -3.74
C ASP A 37 7.42 -6.51 -3.31
N ALA A 38 8.19 -6.96 -2.34
CA ALA A 38 9.37 -6.22 -1.90
C ALA A 38 10.37 -6.01 -3.04
N ALA A 39 10.60 -7.03 -3.85
CA ALA A 39 11.49 -6.93 -5.01
C ALA A 39 10.94 -5.98 -6.06
N GLY A 40 9.62 -6.02 -6.30
CA GLY A 40 8.97 -5.10 -7.24
C GLY A 40 9.07 -3.65 -6.81
N PHE A 41 8.86 -3.39 -5.52
CA PHE A 41 8.94 -2.02 -4.98
C PHE A 41 10.38 -1.53 -5.01
N PHE A 42 11.34 -2.38 -4.69
CA PHE A 42 12.75 -2.03 -4.78
C PHE A 42 13.11 -1.65 -6.22
N ALA A 43 12.69 -2.43 -7.20
CA ALA A 43 12.95 -2.15 -8.60
C ALA A 43 12.31 -0.84 -9.04
N ALA A 44 11.08 -0.55 -8.58
CA ALA A 44 10.41 0.71 -8.90
C ALA A 44 11.19 1.90 -8.35
N HIS A 45 11.68 1.81 -7.12
CA HIS A 45 12.50 2.87 -6.53
C HIS A 45 13.81 3.07 -7.31
N GLN A 46 14.39 2.00 -7.83
CA GLN A 46 15.65 2.07 -8.59
C GLN A 46 15.49 2.89 -9.87
N VAL A 47 14.31 2.89 -10.47
CA VAL A 47 14.07 3.66 -11.70
C VAL A 47 13.35 4.98 -11.43
N GLY A 48 13.31 5.41 -10.18
CA GLY A 48 12.85 6.77 -9.85
C GLY A 48 11.38 6.91 -9.50
N TYR A 49 10.65 5.80 -9.27
CA TYR A 49 9.26 5.89 -8.84
C TYR A 49 9.19 6.12 -7.33
N LYS A 50 8.23 6.93 -6.93
CA LYS A 50 7.76 6.95 -5.55
C LYS A 50 6.48 6.12 -5.48
N ILE A 51 6.24 5.50 -4.34
CA ILE A 51 5.13 4.58 -4.17
C ILE A 51 4.16 5.14 -3.14
N MET A 52 2.90 5.27 -3.54
CA MET A 52 1.82 5.72 -2.67
C MET A 52 0.82 4.58 -2.53
N ILE A 53 0.49 4.24 -1.29
CA ILE A 53 -0.48 3.21 -0.97
C ILE A 53 -1.71 3.87 -0.36
N LEU A 54 -2.88 3.60 -0.93
CA LEU A 54 -4.15 4.08 -0.42
C LEU A 54 -5.06 2.90 -0.18
N THR A 55 -5.71 2.88 0.98
CA THR A 55 -6.65 1.82 1.30
C THR A 55 -7.84 2.38 2.07
N GLY A 56 -9.02 1.83 1.82
CA GLY A 56 -10.23 2.21 2.53
C GLY A 56 -10.37 1.57 3.89
N ARG A 57 -9.51 0.62 4.24
CA ARG A 57 -9.56 -0.09 5.52
C ARG A 57 -8.36 0.27 6.37
N GLU A 58 -8.52 0.10 7.68
CA GLU A 58 -7.43 0.28 8.62
C GLU A 58 -7.12 -1.07 9.26
N CYS A 59 -5.87 -1.48 9.20
CA CYS A 59 -5.45 -2.79 9.66
C CYS A 59 -3.98 -2.75 10.07
N PHE A 60 -3.69 -3.28 11.26
CA PHE A 60 -2.32 -3.29 11.77
C PHE A 60 -1.39 -4.09 10.87
N ALA A 61 -1.88 -5.23 10.33
CA ALA A 61 -1.07 -6.05 9.43
C ALA A 61 -0.64 -5.27 8.19
N THR A 62 -1.54 -4.47 7.62
CA THR A 62 -1.22 -3.63 6.47
C THR A 62 -0.17 -2.57 6.84
N GLN A 63 -0.35 -1.93 7.99
CA GLN A 63 0.60 -0.92 8.45
C GLN A 63 2.00 -1.52 8.60
N ARG A 64 2.11 -2.69 9.19
CA ARG A 64 3.39 -3.37 9.36
C ARG A 64 4.02 -3.71 8.02
N ARG A 65 3.22 -4.28 7.08
CA ARG A 65 3.75 -4.68 5.77
C ARG A 65 4.23 -3.47 4.97
N MET A 66 3.49 -2.35 5.02
CA MET A 66 3.90 -1.14 4.30
C MET A 66 5.22 -0.58 4.87
N SER A 67 5.40 -0.69 6.18
CA SER A 67 6.66 -0.30 6.80
C SER A 67 7.82 -1.18 6.30
N GLU A 68 7.59 -2.48 6.17
CA GLU A 68 8.60 -3.40 5.65
C GLU A 68 8.94 -3.12 4.19
N LEU A 69 7.98 -2.65 3.40
CA LEU A 69 8.15 -2.38 1.98
C LEU A 69 8.75 -1.00 1.70
N HIS A 70 8.89 -0.16 2.72
CA HIS A 70 9.47 1.19 2.61
C HIS A 70 8.75 2.04 1.57
N VAL A 71 7.40 2.04 1.61
CA VAL A 71 6.60 2.88 0.72
C VAL A 71 6.81 4.35 1.08
N ASP A 72 6.66 5.23 0.11
CA ASP A 72 6.91 6.66 0.32
C ASP A 72 5.73 7.37 0.96
N TYR A 73 4.50 6.96 0.60
CA TYR A 73 3.29 7.54 1.15
C TYR A 73 2.30 6.42 1.47
N PHE A 74 1.67 6.48 2.64
CA PHE A 74 0.74 5.45 3.05
C PHE A 74 -0.41 6.08 3.84
N GLN A 75 -1.65 5.86 3.37
CA GLN A 75 -2.84 6.31 4.07
C GLN A 75 -3.88 5.19 4.14
N GLN A 76 -4.42 5.00 5.32
CA GLN A 76 -5.52 4.07 5.58
C GLN A 76 -6.82 4.85 5.76
N ASN A 77 -7.94 4.16 5.71
CA ASN A 77 -9.26 4.74 5.92
C ASN A 77 -9.65 5.77 4.88
N ILE A 78 -9.15 5.69 3.67
CA ILE A 78 -9.47 6.61 2.59
C ILE A 78 -10.69 6.06 1.85
N ARG A 79 -11.84 6.69 2.05
CA ARG A 79 -13.09 6.25 1.42
C ARG A 79 -13.27 6.83 0.04
N ASN A 80 -12.78 8.04 -0.19
CA ASN A 80 -12.83 8.67 -1.50
C ASN A 80 -11.41 8.98 -1.94
N LYS A 81 -10.85 8.07 -2.73
CA LYS A 81 -9.46 8.18 -3.17
C LYS A 81 -9.25 9.34 -4.14
N GLU A 82 -10.25 9.64 -4.96
CA GLU A 82 -10.15 10.76 -5.90
C GLU A 82 -10.04 12.08 -5.16
N GLU A 83 -10.87 12.28 -4.15
CA GLU A 83 -10.84 13.50 -3.35
C GLU A 83 -9.50 13.65 -2.63
N TYR A 84 -9.00 12.55 -2.05
CA TYR A 84 -7.70 12.59 -1.39
C TYR A 84 -6.59 12.99 -2.35
N LEU A 85 -6.59 12.43 -3.56
CA LEU A 85 -5.54 12.71 -4.54
C LEU A 85 -5.60 14.15 -5.04
N VAL A 86 -6.78 14.75 -5.12
CA VAL A 86 -6.90 16.16 -5.52
C VAL A 86 -6.25 17.06 -4.47
N GLU A 87 -6.40 16.73 -3.19
CA GLU A 87 -5.81 17.52 -2.11
C GLU A 87 -4.33 17.24 -1.88
N PHE A 88 -3.86 16.09 -2.32
CA PHE A 88 -2.46 15.72 -2.17
C PHE A 88 -1.56 16.55 -3.07
#